data_f12adb7437d6d8cc93c2ce1519f665c5
#
_entry.id   f12adb7437d6d8cc93c2ce1519f665c5
#
_cell.length_a   1.000
_cell.length_b   1.000
_cell.length_c   1.000
_cell.angle_alpha   90.00
_cell.angle_beta   90.00
_cell.angle_gamma   90.00
#
_symmetry.space_group_name_H-M   'P 1'
#
loop_
_entity.id
_entity.type
_entity.pdbx_description
1 polymer ?
#
loop_
_entity_poly.entity_id
_entity_poly.type
_entity_poly.pdbx_seq_one_letter_code
_entity_poly.pdbx_strand_id
1 'polypeptide(L)'
;MSAARISFAVYAACVVASAWADETKQAWEFALTAYPTVVREADNNYTSVIGTADRGPLHLEARYGYEAAHARSAFVGWTFSGGKDLTWEITPLLGGVWGPLQAFVPGVELSLAYRRFDFYLEGEYVDDGDEPYTYAWSELGFAAQDWLRIGLAAQRTRIFGEERDVQRGPFAQVNWDRITLGGFWFNPGADDQIFVGSIGVAF
;
A
#
# COMPACT_ATOMS: atom_id res chain seq x y z
N MET A 1 27.57 -6.72 21.91
CA MET A 1 27.19 -7.16 20.54
C MET A 1 25.85 -6.52 20.26
N SER A 2 25.85 -5.45 19.46
CA SER A 2 24.65 -4.65 19.15
C SER A 2 23.84 -5.38 18.08
N ALA A 3 22.61 -5.79 18.43
CA ALA A 3 21.68 -6.35 17.44
C ALA A 3 21.21 -5.20 16.53
N ALA A 4 21.67 -5.21 15.29
CA ALA A 4 21.18 -4.33 14.27
C ALA A 4 19.67 -4.60 14.07
N ARG A 5 18.84 -3.59 14.37
CA ARG A 5 17.41 -3.61 14.07
C ARG A 5 17.25 -3.44 12.56
N ILE A 6 16.86 -4.51 11.90
CA ILE A 6 16.58 -4.53 10.47
C ILE A 6 15.16 -3.99 10.30
N SER A 7 15.05 -2.78 9.76
CA SER A 7 13.78 -2.20 9.34
C SER A 7 13.40 -2.78 7.99
N PHE A 8 12.33 -3.56 7.95
CA PHE A 8 11.72 -3.99 6.69
C PHE A 8 10.86 -2.84 6.17
N ALA A 9 11.28 -2.23 5.08
CA ALA A 9 10.43 -1.31 4.36
C ALA A 9 9.43 -2.14 3.54
N VAL A 10 8.28 -2.39 4.13
CA VAL A 10 7.11 -2.86 3.40
C VAL A 10 6.45 -1.59 2.85
N TYR A 11 6.24 -1.51 1.57
CA TYR A 11 5.31 -0.57 0.98
C TYR A 11 3.94 -1.27 0.82
N ALA A 12 3.06 -1.12 1.66
CA ALA A 12 2.85 -0.13 2.73
C ALA A 12 4.11 0.04 3.59
N ALA A 13 4.76 1.12 3.41
CA ALA A 13 5.97 1.44 4.14
C ALA A 13 5.60 1.95 5.51
N CYS A 14 5.31 1.06 6.43
CA CYS A 14 5.36 1.42 7.82
C CYS A 14 6.76 1.17 8.33
N VAL A 15 7.54 2.22 8.43
CA VAL A 15 8.73 2.24 9.24
C VAL A 15 8.27 2.02 10.68
N VAL A 16 8.53 0.85 11.22
CA VAL A 16 8.38 0.62 12.66
C VAL A 16 9.48 1.42 13.37
N ALA A 17 9.26 2.72 13.50
CA ALA A 17 10.01 3.56 14.40
C ALA A 17 9.47 3.34 15.81
N SER A 18 10.30 2.80 16.67
CA SER A 18 10.03 2.57 18.07
C SER A 18 9.42 3.82 18.73
N ALA A 19 8.13 3.78 19.03
CA ALA A 19 7.49 4.72 19.94
C ALA A 19 8.16 4.62 21.30
N TRP A 20 8.83 5.67 21.69
CA TRP A 20 9.38 6.15 22.96
C TRP A 20 10.75 6.79 22.73
N ALA A 21 10.76 7.88 22.00
CA ALA A 21 11.91 8.78 21.97
C ALA A 21 11.40 10.22 21.98
N ASP A 22 11.85 10.91 22.99
CA ASP A 22 12.03 12.34 23.16
C ASP A 22 11.46 13.27 22.07
N GLU A 23 10.71 14.31 22.47
CA GLU A 23 10.07 15.35 21.61
C GLU A 23 11.05 16.16 20.73
N THR A 24 12.24 15.66 20.44
CA THR A 24 13.24 16.34 19.62
C THR A 24 13.05 15.99 18.13
N LYS A 25 12.28 16.84 17.41
CA LYS A 25 12.25 17.00 15.95
C LYS A 25 12.23 15.67 15.19
N GLN A 26 11.07 15.01 15.16
CA GLN A 26 10.86 13.93 14.19
C GLN A 26 11.12 14.48 12.78
N ALA A 27 12.08 13.88 12.07
CA ALA A 27 12.35 14.22 10.68
C ALA A 27 11.18 13.77 9.80
N TRP A 28 11.00 14.39 8.66
CA TRP A 28 10.11 13.88 7.64
C TRP A 28 10.75 12.67 6.96
N GLU A 29 9.96 11.66 6.72
CA GLU A 29 10.29 10.48 5.93
C GLU A 29 9.43 10.52 4.66
N PHE A 30 10.02 10.34 3.50
CA PHE A 30 9.33 10.41 2.23
C PHE A 30 9.49 9.10 1.48
N ALA A 31 8.46 8.76 0.72
CA ALA A 31 8.55 7.64 -0.18
C ALA A 31 7.78 7.90 -1.48
N LEU A 32 8.21 7.26 -2.55
CA LEU A 32 7.57 7.29 -3.85
C LEU A 32 7.56 5.89 -4.45
N THR A 33 6.39 5.42 -4.86
CA THR A 33 6.25 4.12 -5.51
C THR A 33 5.44 4.24 -6.80
N ALA A 34 5.94 3.64 -7.86
CA ALA A 34 5.23 3.46 -9.12
C ALA A 34 4.81 2.00 -9.30
N TYR A 35 3.59 1.81 -9.81
CA TYR A 35 2.96 0.52 -10.06
C TYR A 35 2.59 0.38 -11.54
N PRO A 36 3.54 0.02 -12.43
CA PRO A 36 3.22 -0.35 -13.80
C PRO A 36 2.37 -1.62 -13.81
N THR A 37 1.17 -1.52 -14.39
CA THR A 37 0.19 -2.60 -14.48
C THR A 37 0.01 -3.02 -15.91
N VAL A 38 0.18 -4.32 -16.17
CA VAL A 38 0.02 -4.95 -17.47
C VAL A 38 -1.17 -5.90 -17.41
N VAL A 39 -2.20 -5.61 -18.20
CA VAL A 39 -3.36 -6.46 -18.38
C VAL A 39 -3.28 -7.19 -19.74
N ARG A 40 -4.04 -8.26 -19.90
CA ARG A 40 -4.00 -9.07 -21.13
C ARG A 40 -4.31 -8.27 -22.40
N GLU A 41 -5.18 -7.28 -22.30
CA GLU A 41 -5.47 -6.33 -23.36
C GLU A 41 -4.49 -5.17 -23.31
N ALA A 42 -3.50 -5.14 -24.18
CA ALA A 42 -2.37 -4.21 -24.15
C ALA A 42 -2.79 -2.72 -24.14
N ASP A 43 -3.94 -2.38 -24.71
CA ASP A 43 -4.44 -0.99 -24.74
C ASP A 43 -4.92 -0.49 -23.37
N ASN A 44 -5.08 -1.39 -22.37
CA ASN A 44 -5.52 -1.08 -21.02
C ASN A 44 -4.37 -1.05 -19.98
N ASN A 45 -3.12 -1.07 -20.45
CA ASN A 45 -1.98 -0.93 -19.55
C ASN A 45 -1.93 0.48 -18.95
N TYR A 46 -1.63 0.56 -17.65
CA TYR A 46 -1.52 1.85 -16.95
C TYR A 46 -0.42 1.82 -15.90
N THR A 47 -0.10 2.99 -15.36
CA THR A 47 0.82 3.12 -14.23
C THR A 47 0.19 4.05 -13.22
N SER A 48 0.06 3.59 -11.98
CA SER A 48 -0.25 4.43 -10.85
C SER A 48 1.00 4.80 -10.07
N VAL A 49 0.95 5.94 -9.39
CA VAL A 49 2.06 6.45 -8.57
C VAL A 49 1.52 6.92 -7.23
N ILE A 50 2.19 6.52 -6.16
CA ILE A 50 1.88 6.91 -4.79
C ILE A 50 3.12 7.56 -4.19
N GLY A 51 2.94 8.74 -3.60
CA GLY A 51 3.95 9.42 -2.80
C GLY A 51 3.45 9.62 -1.39
N THR A 52 4.27 9.28 -0.39
CA THR A 52 3.95 9.47 1.03
C THR A 52 4.94 10.41 1.71
N ALA A 53 4.47 11.07 2.76
CA ALA A 53 5.28 11.89 3.65
C ALA A 53 4.80 11.70 5.09
N ASP A 54 5.67 11.15 5.93
CA ASP A 54 5.38 10.79 7.31
C ASP A 54 6.17 11.64 8.28
N ARG A 55 5.53 12.03 9.38
CA ARG A 55 6.19 12.72 10.47
C ARG A 55 5.53 12.38 11.81
N GLY A 56 6.16 11.51 12.56
CA GLY A 56 5.53 10.97 13.76
C GLY A 56 4.26 10.20 13.43
N PRO A 57 3.12 10.55 14.06
CA PRO A 57 1.86 9.92 13.72
C PRO A 57 1.17 10.52 12.48
N LEU A 58 1.62 11.68 11.98
CA LEU A 58 1.03 12.31 10.81
C LEU A 58 1.46 11.57 9.55
N HIS A 59 0.48 11.12 8.76
CA HIS A 59 0.63 10.53 7.44
C HIS A 59 0.00 11.42 6.38
N LEU A 60 0.73 11.72 5.33
CA LEU A 60 0.26 12.43 4.14
C LEU A 60 0.52 11.57 2.93
N GLU A 61 -0.45 11.50 2.03
CA GLU A 61 -0.32 10.74 0.81
C GLU A 61 -0.88 11.50 -0.40
N ALA A 62 -0.23 11.33 -1.55
CA ALA A 62 -0.69 11.83 -2.85
C ALA A 62 -0.56 10.74 -3.89
N ARG A 63 -1.59 10.56 -4.73
CA ARG A 63 -1.64 9.50 -5.75
C ARG A 63 -1.97 10.07 -7.13
N TYR A 64 -1.54 9.35 -8.14
CA TYR A 64 -1.91 9.59 -9.53
C TYR A 64 -2.29 8.28 -10.21
N GLY A 65 -3.43 8.25 -10.87
CA GLY A 65 -3.91 7.10 -11.64
C GLY A 65 -4.22 5.86 -10.80
N TYR A 66 -4.53 6.02 -9.51
CA TYR A 66 -4.81 4.91 -8.61
C TYR A 66 -6.31 4.59 -8.58
N GLU A 67 -7.16 5.54 -8.22
CA GLU A 67 -8.61 5.36 -8.11
C GLU A 67 -9.30 5.30 -9.49
N ALA A 68 -8.76 6.00 -10.48
CA ALA A 68 -9.17 5.95 -11.88
C ALA A 68 -8.03 6.45 -12.78
N ALA A 69 -8.08 6.10 -14.05
CA ALA A 69 -7.10 6.58 -15.05
C ALA A 69 -7.05 8.12 -15.06
N HIS A 70 -5.84 8.68 -14.88
CA HIS A 70 -5.58 10.12 -14.79
C HIS A 70 -6.20 10.86 -13.59
N ALA A 71 -6.85 10.18 -12.68
CA ALA A 71 -7.30 10.76 -11.42
C ALA A 71 -6.09 11.16 -10.55
N ARG A 72 -6.32 12.11 -9.69
CA ARG A 72 -5.38 12.55 -8.66
C ARG A 72 -6.09 12.48 -7.33
N SER A 73 -5.37 12.10 -6.28
CA SER A 73 -5.92 12.10 -4.93
C SER A 73 -4.89 12.58 -3.92
N ALA A 74 -5.39 13.03 -2.79
CA ALA A 74 -4.56 13.35 -1.64
C ALA A 74 -5.30 12.95 -0.36
N PHE A 75 -4.53 12.46 0.61
CA PHE A 75 -5.02 11.95 1.88
C PHE A 75 -4.22 12.55 3.03
N VAL A 76 -4.89 12.65 4.16
CA VAL A 76 -4.29 12.88 5.46
C VAL A 76 -4.71 11.75 6.39
N GLY A 77 -3.75 11.21 7.13
CA GLY A 77 -3.93 10.14 8.08
C GLY A 77 -3.28 10.41 9.42
N TRP A 78 -3.64 9.58 10.38
CA TRP A 78 -3.03 9.60 11.71
C TRP A 78 -2.76 8.18 12.16
N THR A 79 -1.47 7.84 12.30
CA THR A 79 -1.02 6.49 12.60
C THR A 79 -1.01 6.24 14.12
N PHE A 80 -1.68 5.18 14.50
CA PHE A 80 -1.61 4.58 15.84
C PHE A 80 -0.81 3.31 15.76
N SER A 81 0.14 3.11 16.65
CA SER A 81 1.00 1.92 16.64
C SER A 81 1.15 1.32 18.03
N GLY A 82 1.47 0.03 18.09
CA GLY A 82 1.70 -0.66 19.35
C GLY A 82 2.16 -2.11 19.18
N GLY A 83 2.22 -2.82 20.30
CA GLY A 83 2.62 -4.21 20.37
C GLY A 83 4.07 -4.40 20.80
N LYS A 84 4.47 -5.65 20.94
CA LYS A 84 5.85 -6.07 21.29
C LYS A 84 6.33 -7.16 20.34
N ASP A 85 5.84 -8.39 20.51
CA ASP A 85 6.16 -9.52 19.63
C ASP A 85 5.33 -9.46 18.33
N LEU A 86 4.03 -9.16 18.46
CA LEU A 86 3.17 -8.75 17.37
C LEU A 86 3.09 -7.22 17.40
N THR A 87 3.64 -6.57 16.39
CA THR A 87 3.50 -5.13 16.19
C THR A 87 2.35 -4.84 15.26
N TRP A 88 1.69 -3.71 15.47
CA TRP A 88 0.57 -3.27 14.64
C TRP A 88 0.60 -1.75 14.45
N GLU A 89 0.11 -1.33 13.30
CA GLU A 89 -0.14 0.07 12.95
C GLU A 89 -1.49 0.17 12.29
N ILE A 90 -2.27 1.18 12.67
CA ILE A 90 -3.57 1.50 12.09
C ILE A 90 -3.56 2.98 11.77
N THR A 91 -3.82 3.31 10.51
CA THR A 91 -3.85 4.68 9.99
C THR A 91 -5.21 4.95 9.37
N PRO A 92 -6.19 5.50 10.10
CA PRO A 92 -7.37 6.07 9.48
C PRO A 92 -6.98 7.21 8.55
N LEU A 93 -7.59 7.23 7.35
CA LEU A 93 -7.32 8.16 6.27
C LEU A 93 -8.58 8.94 5.89
N LEU A 94 -8.39 10.19 5.54
CA LEU A 94 -9.41 11.00 4.87
C LEU A 94 -8.79 11.64 3.64
N GLY A 95 -9.43 11.45 2.49
CA GLY A 95 -8.94 11.96 1.23
C GLY A 95 -10.01 12.44 0.29
N GLY A 96 -9.54 13.02 -0.80
CA GLY A 96 -10.36 13.42 -1.92
C GLY A 96 -9.69 13.07 -3.24
N VAL A 97 -10.51 12.75 -4.22
CA VAL A 97 -10.12 12.45 -5.61
C VAL A 97 -10.63 13.56 -6.51
N TRP A 98 -9.85 13.93 -7.50
CA TRP A 98 -10.22 14.93 -8.52
C TRP A 98 -9.66 14.58 -9.90
N GLY A 99 -10.30 15.12 -10.93
CA GLY A 99 -10.00 14.87 -12.34
C GLY A 99 -11.17 14.17 -13.02
N PRO A 100 -10.96 13.03 -13.70
CA PRO A 100 -12.03 12.25 -14.32
C PRO A 100 -13.03 11.69 -13.31
N LEU A 101 -12.58 11.38 -12.10
CA LEU A 101 -13.36 11.00 -10.94
C LEU A 101 -13.29 12.15 -9.92
N GLN A 102 -14.42 12.47 -9.27
CA GLN A 102 -14.49 13.38 -8.13
C GLN A 102 -15.16 12.66 -6.99
N ALA A 103 -14.43 12.41 -5.91
CA ALA A 103 -14.94 11.61 -4.80
C ALA A 103 -14.37 12.08 -3.45
N PHE A 104 -15.11 11.82 -2.39
CA PHE A 104 -14.63 11.83 -1.01
C PHE A 104 -14.27 10.39 -0.61
N VAL A 105 -13.11 10.21 -0.01
CA VAL A 105 -12.56 8.87 0.25
C VAL A 105 -12.10 8.75 1.70
N PRO A 106 -12.94 8.29 2.62
CA PRO A 106 -12.48 7.75 3.89
C PRO A 106 -11.85 6.38 3.68
N GLY A 107 -10.74 6.14 4.39
CA GLY A 107 -10.00 4.89 4.29
C GLY A 107 -9.33 4.49 5.59
N VAL A 108 -8.69 3.34 5.55
CA VAL A 108 -7.87 2.84 6.64
C VAL A 108 -6.75 1.98 6.08
N GLU A 109 -5.56 2.16 6.62
CA GLU A 109 -4.46 1.22 6.47
C GLU A 109 -4.25 0.46 7.78
N LEU A 110 -3.90 -0.82 7.64
CA LEU A 110 -3.54 -1.70 8.75
C LEU A 110 -2.28 -2.45 8.39
N SER A 111 -1.28 -2.39 9.26
CA SER A 111 -0.09 -3.23 9.18
C SER A 111 0.05 -4.06 10.45
N LEU A 112 0.36 -5.33 10.27
CA LEU A 112 0.68 -6.27 11.34
C LEU A 112 2.02 -6.95 11.03
N ALA A 113 2.89 -7.12 12.03
CA ALA A 113 4.12 -7.89 11.84
C ALA A 113 4.39 -8.79 13.05
N TYR A 114 4.71 -10.06 12.78
CA TYR A 114 5.10 -11.05 13.76
C TYR A 114 6.25 -11.91 13.24
N ARG A 115 7.43 -11.74 13.83
CA ARG A 115 8.66 -12.44 13.41
C ARG A 115 9.01 -12.16 11.94
N ARG A 116 8.83 -13.16 11.06
CA ARG A 116 9.06 -13.08 9.61
C ARG A 116 7.77 -12.93 8.79
N PHE A 117 6.63 -12.92 9.44
CA PHE A 117 5.34 -12.74 8.79
C PHE A 117 4.87 -11.31 8.96
N ASP A 118 4.26 -10.78 7.93
CA ASP A 118 3.58 -9.49 7.92
C ASP A 118 2.24 -9.59 7.20
N PHE A 119 1.33 -8.70 7.56
CA PHE A 119 0.06 -8.50 6.89
C PHE A 119 -0.17 -7.01 6.69
N TYR A 120 -0.59 -6.65 5.51
CA TYR A 120 -1.01 -5.30 5.17
C TYR A 120 -2.41 -5.32 4.58
N LEU A 121 -3.20 -4.32 4.94
CA LEU A 121 -4.52 -4.04 4.39
C LEU A 121 -4.67 -2.54 4.20
N GLU A 122 -5.06 -2.13 3.01
CA GLU A 122 -5.63 -0.84 2.69
C GLU A 122 -7.10 -1.05 2.33
N GLY A 123 -7.99 -0.24 2.91
CA GLY A 123 -9.41 -0.31 2.66
C GLY A 123 -10.00 1.08 2.49
N GLU A 124 -10.79 1.31 1.44
CA GLU A 124 -11.35 2.59 1.08
C GLU A 124 -12.83 2.48 0.71
N TYR A 125 -13.54 3.55 1.03
CA TYR A 125 -14.89 3.80 0.52
C TYR A 125 -14.82 5.04 -0.36
N VAL A 126 -15.07 4.86 -1.65
CA VAL A 126 -15.03 5.95 -2.63
C VAL A 126 -16.46 6.40 -2.89
N ASP A 127 -16.78 7.63 -2.51
CA ASP A 127 -18.08 8.24 -2.66
C ASP A 127 -18.01 9.35 -3.70
N ASP A 128 -18.45 9.05 -4.91
CA ASP A 128 -18.55 10.00 -6.02
C ASP A 128 -19.94 10.66 -6.14
N GLY A 129 -20.89 10.27 -5.27
CA GLY A 129 -22.25 10.74 -5.23
C GLY A 129 -23.24 9.98 -6.12
N ASP A 130 -22.76 9.24 -7.13
CA ASP A 130 -23.59 8.50 -8.09
C ASP A 130 -23.46 6.97 -7.90
N GLU A 131 -22.27 6.42 -8.00
CA GLU A 131 -21.99 4.99 -7.91
C GLU A 131 -20.85 4.69 -6.89
N PRO A 132 -21.13 4.82 -5.59
CA PRO A 132 -20.12 4.59 -4.57
C PRO A 132 -19.63 3.15 -4.58
N TYR A 133 -18.32 2.97 -4.35
CA TYR A 133 -17.70 1.66 -4.30
C TYR A 133 -16.74 1.50 -3.12
N THR A 134 -16.40 0.25 -2.79
CA THR A 134 -15.33 -0.07 -1.85
C THR A 134 -14.17 -0.71 -2.59
N TYR A 135 -12.98 -0.28 -2.22
CA TYR A 135 -11.72 -0.89 -2.65
C TYR A 135 -11.00 -1.47 -1.45
N ALA A 136 -10.29 -2.57 -1.63
CA ALA A 136 -9.37 -3.09 -0.65
C ALA A 136 -8.19 -3.78 -1.34
N TRP A 137 -6.98 -3.48 -0.86
CA TRP A 137 -5.75 -4.18 -1.18
C TRP A 137 -5.25 -4.89 0.07
N SER A 138 -4.78 -6.13 -0.05
CA SER A 138 -4.21 -6.84 1.09
C SER A 138 -3.03 -7.71 0.68
N GLU A 139 -2.06 -7.83 1.57
CA GLU A 139 -0.87 -8.66 1.40
C GLU A 139 -0.63 -9.48 2.65
N LEU A 140 -0.30 -10.76 2.46
CA LEU A 140 0.25 -11.62 3.50
C LEU A 140 1.67 -11.99 3.08
N GLY A 141 2.66 -11.41 3.77
CA GLY A 141 4.07 -11.50 3.45
C GLY A 141 4.83 -12.45 4.35
N PHE A 142 5.93 -12.96 3.84
CA PHE A 142 6.95 -13.72 4.55
C PHE A 142 8.35 -13.26 4.12
N ALA A 143 9.14 -12.80 5.08
CA ALA A 143 10.55 -12.44 4.86
C ALA A 143 11.39 -13.72 4.71
N ALA A 144 11.54 -14.21 3.49
CA ALA A 144 12.34 -15.40 3.18
C ALA A 144 13.82 -15.14 3.44
N GLN A 145 14.29 -13.93 3.14
CA GLN A 145 15.59 -13.38 3.46
C GLN A 145 15.43 -11.91 3.89
N ASP A 146 16.47 -11.29 4.40
CA ASP A 146 16.46 -9.89 4.81
C ASP A 146 16.21 -8.93 3.63
N TRP A 147 16.54 -9.37 2.42
CA TRP A 147 16.37 -8.65 1.18
C TRP A 147 15.21 -9.17 0.31
N LEU A 148 14.57 -10.31 0.66
CA LEU A 148 13.53 -10.98 -0.14
C LEU A 148 12.27 -11.23 0.69
N ARG A 149 11.18 -10.59 0.30
CA ARG A 149 9.82 -10.81 0.80
C ARG A 149 8.98 -11.47 -0.29
N ILE A 150 8.29 -12.56 0.05
CA ILE A 150 7.37 -13.28 -0.83
C ILE A 150 6.02 -13.43 -0.13
N GLY A 151 4.95 -13.61 -0.89
CA GLY A 151 3.64 -13.77 -0.25
C GLY A 151 2.48 -13.92 -1.20
N LEU A 152 1.30 -13.65 -0.66
CA LEU A 152 0.04 -13.62 -1.39
C LEU A 152 -0.57 -12.23 -1.27
N ALA A 153 -1.06 -11.71 -2.37
CA ALA A 153 -1.80 -10.46 -2.44
C ALA A 153 -3.21 -10.70 -2.96
N ALA A 154 -4.13 -9.86 -2.51
CA ALA A 154 -5.48 -9.80 -3.04
C ALA A 154 -5.94 -8.35 -3.14
N GLN A 155 -6.60 -8.02 -4.24
CA GLN A 155 -7.33 -6.77 -4.39
C GLN A 155 -8.80 -7.06 -4.65
N ARG A 156 -9.65 -6.17 -4.16
CA ARG A 156 -11.09 -6.31 -4.25
C ARG A 156 -11.74 -4.96 -4.52
N THR A 157 -12.53 -4.92 -5.58
CA THR A 157 -13.42 -3.79 -5.84
C THR A 157 -14.87 -4.27 -5.74
N ARG A 158 -15.74 -3.45 -5.15
CA ARG A 158 -17.18 -3.70 -5.07
C ARG A 158 -17.95 -2.40 -5.29
N ILE A 159 -18.62 -2.33 -6.41
CA ILE A 159 -19.66 -1.34 -6.68
C ILE A 159 -20.96 -1.79 -5.97
N PHE A 160 -21.67 -0.88 -5.32
CA PHE A 160 -22.91 -1.22 -4.61
C PHE A 160 -24.00 -1.60 -5.60
N GLY A 161 -24.51 -2.85 -5.47
CA GLY A 161 -25.51 -3.42 -6.38
C GLY A 161 -24.95 -4.39 -7.42
N GLU A 162 -23.64 -4.47 -7.58
CA GLU A 162 -22.96 -5.37 -8.51
C GLU A 162 -22.23 -6.52 -7.81
N GLU A 163 -21.73 -7.46 -8.59
CA GLU A 163 -20.87 -8.54 -8.10
C GLU A 163 -19.51 -8.00 -7.66
N ARG A 164 -18.85 -8.76 -6.80
CA ARG A 164 -17.51 -8.41 -6.32
C ARG A 164 -16.47 -8.84 -7.34
N ASP A 165 -15.60 -7.92 -7.74
CA ASP A 165 -14.35 -8.28 -8.40
C ASP A 165 -13.28 -8.56 -7.36
N VAL A 166 -12.69 -9.75 -7.37
CA VAL A 166 -11.63 -10.18 -6.45
C VAL A 166 -10.51 -10.82 -7.24
N GLN A 167 -9.39 -10.17 -7.26
CA GLN A 167 -8.16 -10.64 -7.88
C GLN A 167 -7.16 -11.04 -6.79
N ARG A 168 -6.47 -12.16 -6.97
CA ARG A 168 -5.56 -12.71 -5.97
C ARG A 168 -4.41 -13.48 -6.63
N GLY A 169 -3.25 -13.46 -5.98
CA GLY A 169 -2.10 -14.19 -6.49
C GLY A 169 -0.83 -14.01 -5.69
N PRO A 170 0.26 -14.66 -6.11
CA PRO A 170 1.56 -14.53 -5.47
C PRO A 170 2.21 -13.20 -5.79
N PHE A 171 3.09 -12.78 -4.87
CA PHE A 171 4.01 -11.67 -5.12
C PHE A 171 5.42 -11.99 -4.60
N ALA A 172 6.39 -11.23 -5.10
CA ALA A 172 7.74 -11.19 -4.57
C ALA A 172 8.25 -9.74 -4.60
N GLN A 173 9.02 -9.37 -3.57
CA GLN A 173 9.65 -8.05 -3.46
C GLN A 173 11.11 -8.22 -3.03
N VAL A 174 11.98 -7.42 -3.65
CA VAL A 174 13.41 -7.34 -3.35
C VAL A 174 13.72 -5.95 -2.81
N ASN A 175 14.33 -5.89 -1.64
CA ASN A 175 14.75 -4.67 -0.99
C ASN A 175 16.27 -4.52 -1.12
N TRP A 176 16.71 -3.38 -1.64
CA TRP A 176 18.11 -3.02 -1.76
C TRP A 176 18.32 -1.57 -1.32
N ASP A 177 18.87 -1.40 -0.12
CA ASP A 177 19.04 -0.10 0.53
C ASP A 177 17.71 0.65 0.63
N ARG A 178 17.53 1.72 -0.14
CA ARG A 178 16.33 2.55 -0.20
C ARG A 178 15.37 2.19 -1.33
N ILE A 179 15.70 1.18 -2.11
CA ILE A 179 14.93 0.77 -3.30
C ILE A 179 14.22 -0.54 -3.01
N THR A 180 12.94 -0.58 -3.33
CA THR A 180 12.13 -1.82 -3.35
C THR A 180 11.65 -2.09 -4.76
N LEU A 181 11.92 -3.28 -5.26
CA LEU A 181 11.39 -3.77 -6.54
C LEU A 181 10.44 -4.93 -6.25
N GLY A 182 9.26 -4.91 -6.82
CA GLY A 182 8.27 -5.96 -6.62
C GLY A 182 7.54 -6.38 -7.90
N GLY A 183 6.91 -7.54 -7.80
CA GLY A 183 6.03 -8.05 -8.83
C GLY A 183 4.90 -8.87 -8.23
N PHE A 184 3.69 -8.63 -8.71
CA PHE A 184 2.45 -9.30 -8.32
C PHE A 184 1.85 -9.96 -9.54
N TRP A 185 1.37 -11.17 -9.40
CA TRP A 185 0.71 -11.92 -10.47
C TRP A 185 -0.68 -12.32 -10.01
N PHE A 186 -1.69 -11.53 -10.38
CA PHE A 186 -3.08 -11.77 -10.03
C PHE A 186 -3.74 -12.75 -10.99
N ASN A 187 -4.63 -13.59 -10.46
CA ASN A 187 -5.41 -14.60 -11.17
C ASN A 187 -4.55 -15.49 -12.10
N PRO A 188 -3.47 -16.14 -11.59
CA PRO A 188 -2.55 -16.89 -12.41
C PRO A 188 -3.25 -18.02 -13.16
N GLY A 189 -3.09 -18.03 -14.49
CA GLY A 189 -3.67 -19.03 -15.39
C GLY A 189 -5.12 -18.77 -15.80
N ALA A 190 -5.76 -17.72 -15.31
CA ALA A 190 -7.09 -17.31 -15.76
C ALA A 190 -7.00 -16.37 -16.98
N ASP A 191 -8.14 -16.12 -17.62
CA ASP A 191 -8.21 -15.22 -18.77
C ASP A 191 -8.04 -13.75 -18.38
N ASP A 192 -8.39 -13.39 -17.14
CA ASP A 192 -8.31 -12.06 -16.53
C ASP A 192 -7.03 -11.85 -15.70
N GLN A 193 -5.95 -12.55 -16.02
CA GLN A 193 -4.71 -12.39 -15.28
C GLN A 193 -4.09 -10.99 -15.45
N ILE A 194 -3.54 -10.47 -14.35
CA ILE A 194 -2.92 -9.14 -14.29
C ILE A 194 -1.52 -9.27 -13.69
N PHE A 195 -0.57 -8.53 -14.28
CA PHE A 195 0.77 -8.37 -13.72
C PHE A 195 0.94 -6.92 -13.26
N VAL A 196 1.33 -6.74 -12.00
CA VAL A 196 1.66 -5.44 -11.42
C VAL A 196 3.12 -5.47 -11.00
N GLY A 197 3.92 -4.57 -11.58
CA GLY A 197 5.25 -4.26 -11.05
C GLY A 197 5.16 -3.25 -9.92
N SER A 198 6.18 -3.17 -9.07
CA SER A 198 6.34 -2.05 -8.14
C SER A 198 7.79 -1.60 -8.10
N ILE A 199 8.00 -0.29 -8.11
CA ILE A 199 9.32 0.34 -7.99
C ILE A 199 9.18 1.43 -6.95
N GLY A 200 9.73 1.22 -5.76
CA GLY A 200 9.67 2.13 -4.63
C GLY A 200 11.03 2.69 -4.27
N VAL A 201 11.05 3.93 -3.79
CA VAL A 201 12.26 4.60 -3.24
C VAL A 201 11.87 5.34 -1.97
N ALA A 202 12.66 5.15 -0.89
CA ALA A 202 12.53 5.89 0.37
C ALA A 202 13.66 6.94 0.51
N PHE A 203 13.36 8.08 1.18
CA PHE A 203 14.30 9.21 1.35
C PHE A 203 14.46 9.59 2.82
#